data_5fe7762a45bb3b6a3a66282ce6fff1ec
#
_entry.id   5fe7762a45bb3b6a3a66282ce6fff1ec
#
_cell.length_a   1.000
_cell.length_b   1.000
_cell.length_c   1.000
_cell.angle_alpha   90.00
_cell.angle_beta   90.00
_cell.angle_gamma   90.00
#
_symmetry.space_group_name_H-M   'P 1'
#
loop_
_entity.id
_entity.type
_entity.pdbx_description
1 polymer ?
#
loop_
_entity_poly.entity_id
_entity_poly.type
_entity_poly.pdbx_seq_one_letter_code
_entity_poly.pdbx_strand_id
1 'polypeptide(L)'
;VSVCGFFIDIHKHKEKNLLQQRFISGLSHEYVTVWVVNQDLTLELCQQTQKGDHIAQKAIEEFAKENNYQKSMEKYALHYVCEEDREEFLRRVDCRVVREQIKKEKVYPVVYQREYNGEVDYFQACFAQISDETDDFVLGFKLVNDIVEHEKERNDRLEEEKQILESLSSDFTAIY
;
A
#
# COMPACT_ATOMS: atom_id res chain seq x y z
N VAL A 1 29.91 33.52 -2.36
CA VAL A 1 29.00 32.35 -2.53
C VAL A 1 29.64 31.46 -3.57
N SER A 2 30.13 30.30 -3.16
CA SER A 2 30.96 29.41 -3.98
C SER A 2 30.08 28.64 -5.00
N VAL A 3 30.44 28.79 -6.29
CA VAL A 3 29.85 28.03 -7.43
C VAL A 3 29.93 26.50 -7.20
N CYS A 4 30.92 26.03 -6.44
CA CYS A 4 31.09 24.63 -6.06
C CYS A 4 29.95 24.09 -5.19
N GLY A 5 29.36 24.88 -4.29
CA GLY A 5 28.24 24.48 -3.44
C GLY A 5 26.97 24.23 -4.25
N PHE A 6 26.74 25.01 -5.29
CA PHE A 6 25.58 24.88 -6.17
C PHE A 6 25.65 23.62 -7.06
N PHE A 7 26.83 23.24 -7.53
CA PHE A 7 27.04 22.02 -8.32
C PHE A 7 26.91 20.74 -7.48
N ILE A 8 27.30 20.77 -6.22
CA ILE A 8 27.18 19.63 -5.30
C ILE A 8 25.70 19.38 -4.95
N ASP A 9 24.92 20.45 -4.79
CA ASP A 9 23.49 20.36 -4.48
C ASP A 9 22.67 19.83 -5.69
N ILE A 10 23.00 20.27 -6.91
CA ILE A 10 22.39 19.76 -8.14
C ILE A 10 22.75 18.28 -8.38
N HIS A 11 23.97 17.86 -8.06
CA HIS A 11 24.40 16.47 -8.22
C HIS A 11 23.70 15.54 -7.23
N LYS A 12 23.62 15.94 -5.96
CA LYS A 12 22.85 15.20 -4.93
C LYS A 12 21.38 15.10 -5.27
N HIS A 13 20.78 16.15 -5.81
CA HIS A 13 19.38 16.15 -6.24
C HIS A 13 19.15 15.23 -7.44
N LYS A 14 20.08 15.19 -8.41
CA LYS A 14 20.03 14.27 -9.55
C LYS A 14 20.24 12.81 -9.17
N GLU A 15 21.14 12.51 -8.27
CA GLU A 15 21.38 11.15 -7.77
C GLU A 15 20.17 10.65 -6.97
N LYS A 16 19.56 11.50 -6.12
CA LYS A 16 18.36 11.17 -5.36
C LYS A 16 17.17 10.88 -6.31
N ASN A 17 16.98 11.69 -7.33
CA ASN A 17 15.95 11.47 -8.35
C ASN A 17 16.20 10.19 -9.16
N LEU A 18 17.45 9.88 -9.50
CA LEU A 18 17.81 8.67 -10.26
C LEU A 18 17.60 7.39 -9.43
N LEU A 19 17.93 7.42 -8.15
CA LEU A 19 17.67 6.32 -7.21
C LEU A 19 16.18 6.11 -6.97
N GLN A 20 15.43 7.19 -6.82
CA GLN A 20 13.98 7.20 -6.72
C GLN A 20 13.33 6.60 -7.97
N GLN A 21 13.76 7.03 -9.16
CA GLN A 21 13.26 6.48 -10.44
C GLN A 21 13.60 5.00 -10.60
N ARG A 22 14.79 4.55 -10.20
CA ARG A 22 15.18 3.13 -10.26
C ARG A 22 14.39 2.28 -9.27
N PHE A 23 14.13 2.79 -8.08
CA PHE A 23 13.31 2.11 -7.08
C PHE A 23 11.86 1.98 -7.56
N ILE A 24 11.27 3.05 -8.05
CA ILE A 24 9.93 3.09 -8.62
C ILE A 24 9.85 2.17 -9.86
N SER A 25 10.84 2.20 -10.75
CA SER A 25 10.89 1.34 -11.93
C SER A 25 11.02 -0.16 -11.59
N GLY A 26 11.71 -0.51 -10.50
CA GLY A 26 11.80 -1.89 -10.01
C GLY A 26 10.48 -2.42 -9.44
N LEU A 27 9.65 -1.56 -8.87
CA LEU A 27 8.33 -1.90 -8.33
C LEU A 27 7.22 -1.90 -9.41
N SER A 28 7.52 -1.41 -10.60
CA SER A 28 6.55 -1.04 -11.63
C SER A 28 5.70 -2.18 -12.18
N HIS A 29 6.13 -3.42 -12.02
CA HIS A 29 5.39 -4.58 -12.54
C HIS A 29 4.32 -5.11 -11.58
N GLU A 30 4.44 -4.80 -10.29
CA GLU A 30 3.53 -5.29 -9.27
C GLU A 30 2.42 -4.30 -8.90
N TYR A 31 2.67 -2.99 -9.11
CA TYR A 31 1.74 -1.94 -8.68
C TYR A 31 0.92 -1.39 -9.85
N VAL A 32 -0.37 -1.21 -9.60
CA VAL A 32 -1.31 -0.55 -10.53
C VAL A 32 -0.98 0.94 -10.64
N THR A 33 -0.71 1.58 -9.53
CA THR A 33 -0.28 2.99 -9.46
C THR A 33 0.75 3.20 -8.36
N VAL A 34 1.66 4.16 -8.59
CA VAL A 34 2.65 4.61 -7.59
C VAL A 34 2.67 6.13 -7.53
N TRP A 35 2.58 6.65 -6.31
CA TRP A 35 2.55 8.07 -5.99
C TRP A 35 3.67 8.44 -5.02
N VAL A 36 4.19 9.64 -5.14
CA VAL A 36 4.95 10.30 -4.07
C VAL A 36 4.00 11.23 -3.33
N VAL A 37 3.99 11.11 -2.02
CA VAL A 37 3.29 12.03 -1.11
C VAL A 37 4.33 12.89 -0.44
N ASN A 38 4.27 14.18 -0.73
CA ASN A 38 5.20 15.16 -0.20
C ASN A 38 4.88 15.52 1.27
N GLN A 39 5.79 16.19 1.94
CA GLN A 39 5.63 16.60 3.33
C GLN A 39 4.38 17.47 3.56
N ASP A 40 3.99 18.30 2.58
CA ASP A 40 2.79 19.14 2.58
C ASP A 40 1.52 18.39 2.16
N LEU A 41 1.59 17.07 1.99
CA LEU A 41 0.52 16.18 1.56
C LEU A 41 0.08 16.36 0.09
N THR A 42 0.84 17.06 -0.74
CA THR A 42 0.63 17.07 -2.18
C THR A 42 1.03 15.74 -2.80
N LEU A 43 0.40 15.38 -3.92
CA LEU A 43 0.54 14.10 -4.60
C LEU A 43 1.24 14.27 -5.95
N GLU A 44 2.22 13.43 -6.22
CA GLU A 44 2.89 13.34 -7.52
C GLU A 44 2.77 11.90 -8.05
N LEU A 45 2.12 11.75 -9.22
CA LEU A 45 2.01 10.44 -9.88
C LEU A 45 3.36 10.09 -10.51
N CYS A 46 3.97 9.00 -10.03
CA CYS A 46 5.24 8.51 -10.54
C CYS A 46 5.06 7.44 -11.60
N GLN A 47 4.03 6.60 -11.46
CA GLN A 47 3.79 5.50 -12.36
C GLN A 47 2.33 5.04 -12.36
N GLN A 48 1.91 4.60 -13.55
CA GLN A 48 0.64 3.94 -13.81
C GLN A 48 0.88 2.76 -14.75
N THR A 49 0.38 1.58 -14.38
CA THR A 49 0.40 0.42 -15.28
C THR A 49 -0.78 0.53 -16.25
N GLN A 50 -0.51 0.47 -17.57
CA GLN A 50 -1.53 0.63 -18.64
C GLN A 50 -2.49 -0.56 -18.79
N LYS A 51 -2.49 -1.53 -17.90
CA LYS A 51 -3.37 -2.69 -18.01
C LYS A 51 -4.78 -2.36 -17.55
N GLY A 52 -5.59 -1.86 -18.50
CA GLY A 52 -7.05 -2.11 -18.61
C GLY A 52 -7.97 -1.81 -17.41
N ASP A 53 -7.45 -1.32 -16.29
CA ASP A 53 -8.26 -0.99 -15.12
C ASP A 53 -8.83 0.42 -15.26
N HIS A 54 -10.06 0.52 -15.79
CA HIS A 54 -10.79 1.79 -15.90
C HIS A 54 -11.04 2.45 -14.52
N ILE A 55 -11.01 1.67 -13.44
CA ILE A 55 -11.15 2.15 -12.07
C ILE A 55 -9.90 2.90 -11.67
N ALA A 56 -8.74 2.32 -11.95
CA ALA A 56 -7.47 2.96 -11.68
C ALA A 56 -7.40 4.31 -12.39
N GLN A 57 -7.84 4.39 -13.64
CA GLN A 57 -7.85 5.64 -14.39
C GLN A 57 -8.72 6.72 -13.71
N LYS A 58 -9.94 6.37 -13.31
CA LYS A 58 -10.85 7.32 -12.64
C LYS A 58 -10.31 7.74 -11.27
N ALA A 59 -9.82 6.80 -10.47
CA ALA A 59 -9.21 7.11 -9.18
C ALA A 59 -7.97 8.01 -9.33
N ILE A 60 -7.14 7.79 -10.37
CA ILE A 60 -5.98 8.62 -10.68
C ILE A 60 -6.41 10.05 -10.97
N GLU A 61 -7.43 10.24 -11.80
CA GLU A 61 -7.96 11.58 -12.14
C GLU A 61 -8.51 12.30 -10.89
N GLU A 62 -9.20 11.57 -10.01
CA GLU A 62 -9.71 12.09 -8.74
C GLU A 62 -8.57 12.50 -7.79
N PHE A 63 -7.52 11.67 -7.66
CA PHE A 63 -6.32 11.97 -6.87
C PHE A 63 -5.57 13.20 -7.41
N ALA A 64 -5.34 13.24 -8.72
CA ALA A 64 -4.65 14.35 -9.36
C ALA A 64 -5.44 15.68 -9.22
N LYS A 65 -6.76 15.62 -9.30
CA LYS A 65 -7.64 16.79 -9.15
C LYS A 65 -7.66 17.32 -7.72
N GLU A 66 -7.71 16.42 -6.72
CA GLU A 66 -7.74 16.82 -5.31
C GLU A 66 -6.38 17.34 -4.85
N ASN A 67 -5.30 16.75 -5.38
CA ASN A 67 -3.91 17.04 -5.05
C ASN A 67 -3.64 17.22 -3.54
N ASN A 68 -4.33 16.42 -2.74
CA ASN A 68 -4.16 16.36 -1.28
C ASN A 68 -4.39 14.93 -0.81
N TYR A 69 -3.37 14.34 -0.23
CA TYR A 69 -3.35 12.94 0.19
C TYR A 69 -4.55 12.56 1.08
N GLN A 70 -4.78 13.31 2.16
CA GLN A 70 -5.83 12.96 3.13
C GLN A 70 -7.22 13.00 2.49
N LYS A 71 -7.54 14.05 1.76
CA LYS A 71 -8.81 14.19 1.05
C LYS A 71 -8.98 13.15 -0.05
N SER A 72 -7.89 12.81 -0.76
CA SER A 72 -7.91 11.78 -1.78
C SER A 72 -8.22 10.41 -1.17
N MET A 73 -7.63 10.08 0.00
CA MET A 73 -7.91 8.83 0.71
C MET A 73 -9.36 8.76 1.21
N GLU A 74 -9.91 9.86 1.73
CA GLU A 74 -11.30 9.93 2.17
C GLU A 74 -12.28 9.68 1.00
N LYS A 75 -12.05 10.32 -0.15
CA LYS A 75 -12.86 10.10 -1.36
C LYS A 75 -12.70 8.69 -1.91
N TYR A 76 -11.46 8.19 -1.95
CA TYR A 76 -11.17 6.84 -2.39
C TYR A 76 -11.90 5.80 -1.53
N ALA A 77 -11.83 5.94 -0.21
CA ALA A 77 -12.51 5.06 0.71
C ALA A 77 -14.03 5.06 0.50
N LEU A 78 -14.61 6.24 0.28
CA LEU A 78 -16.05 6.38 0.05
C LEU A 78 -16.53 5.69 -1.24
N HIS A 79 -15.72 5.76 -2.31
CA HIS A 79 -16.14 5.32 -3.66
C HIS A 79 -15.74 3.89 -4.00
N TYR A 80 -14.65 3.37 -3.39
CA TYR A 80 -14.04 2.12 -3.83
C TYR A 80 -13.82 1.09 -2.72
N VAL A 81 -13.71 1.51 -1.45
CA VAL A 81 -13.50 0.57 -0.33
C VAL A 81 -14.84 0.01 0.13
N CYS A 82 -14.94 -1.32 0.30
CA CYS A 82 -16.12 -1.98 0.85
C CYS A 82 -16.52 -1.35 2.19
N GLU A 83 -17.82 -1.27 2.44
CA GLU A 83 -18.36 -0.55 3.60
C GLU A 83 -17.80 -1.09 4.91
N GLU A 84 -17.65 -2.41 5.02
CA GLU A 84 -17.13 -3.09 6.21
C GLU A 84 -15.67 -2.72 6.51
N ASP A 85 -14.87 -2.48 5.48
CA ASP A 85 -13.43 -2.18 5.62
C ASP A 85 -13.16 -0.67 5.75
N ARG A 86 -14.12 0.19 5.42
CA ARG A 86 -13.92 1.63 5.22
C ARG A 86 -13.38 2.36 6.45
N GLU A 87 -13.95 2.10 7.62
CA GLU A 87 -13.54 2.76 8.86
C GLU A 87 -12.09 2.37 9.23
N GLU A 88 -11.79 1.07 9.19
CA GLU A 88 -10.46 0.55 9.50
C GLU A 88 -9.44 1.01 8.47
N PHE A 89 -9.79 1.01 7.19
CA PHE A 89 -8.96 1.55 6.13
C PHE A 89 -8.59 3.01 6.40
N LEU A 90 -9.59 3.89 6.62
CA LEU A 90 -9.35 5.31 6.89
C LEU A 90 -8.48 5.55 8.13
N ARG A 91 -8.69 4.77 9.18
CA ARG A 91 -7.86 4.82 10.39
C ARG A 91 -6.41 4.46 10.09
N ARG A 92 -6.17 3.44 9.27
CA ARG A 92 -4.83 2.94 8.94
C ARG A 92 -4.10 3.83 7.94
N VAL A 93 -4.80 4.51 7.04
CA VAL A 93 -4.20 5.40 6.04
C VAL A 93 -4.14 6.86 6.47
N ASP A 94 -4.53 7.21 7.71
CA ASP A 94 -4.29 8.56 8.26
C ASP A 94 -2.80 8.91 8.16
N CYS A 95 -2.48 10.09 7.63
CA CYS A 95 -1.10 10.46 7.33
C CYS A 95 -0.16 10.41 8.53
N ARG A 96 -0.68 10.64 9.76
CA ARG A 96 0.10 10.55 10.99
C ARG A 96 0.43 9.10 11.32
N VAL A 97 -0.55 8.21 11.17
CA VAL A 97 -0.37 6.78 11.38
C VAL A 97 0.63 6.22 10.36
N VAL A 98 0.45 6.55 9.08
CA VAL A 98 1.37 6.11 8.03
C VAL A 98 2.80 6.55 8.33
N ARG A 99 3.03 7.85 8.61
CA ARG A 99 4.37 8.38 8.92
C ARG A 99 4.98 7.73 10.16
N GLU A 100 4.20 7.43 11.17
CA GLU A 100 4.69 6.72 12.35
C GLU A 100 5.08 5.28 12.02
N GLN A 101 4.26 4.55 11.25
CA GLN A 101 4.52 3.16 10.92
C GLN A 101 5.71 2.98 9.98
N ILE A 102 5.84 3.79 8.93
CA ILE A 102 6.98 3.71 8.01
C ILE A 102 8.32 4.08 8.67
N LYS A 103 8.32 4.92 9.71
CA LYS A 103 9.52 5.20 10.51
C LYS A 103 9.97 3.98 11.32
N LYS A 104 9.04 3.14 11.75
CA LYS A 104 9.33 1.90 12.51
C LYS A 104 9.74 0.74 11.61
N GLU A 105 8.96 0.50 10.56
CA GLU A 105 9.03 -0.74 9.77
C GLU A 105 9.58 -0.53 8.35
N LYS A 106 9.86 0.73 7.94
CA LYS A 106 10.30 1.13 6.59
C LYS A 106 9.24 0.91 5.49
N VAL A 107 8.41 -0.13 5.60
CA VAL A 107 7.31 -0.46 4.70
C VAL A 107 6.07 -0.78 5.54
N TYR A 108 4.94 -0.18 5.19
CA TYR A 108 3.66 -0.37 5.89
C TYR A 108 2.56 -0.74 4.90
N PRO A 109 2.12 -2.02 4.87
CA PRO A 109 1.05 -2.48 4.01
C PRO A 109 -0.32 -2.36 4.70
N VAL A 110 -1.33 -1.97 3.93
CA VAL A 110 -2.75 -1.95 4.34
C VAL A 110 -3.55 -2.73 3.31
N VAL A 111 -4.02 -3.93 3.68
CA VAL A 111 -4.89 -4.76 2.84
C VAL A 111 -6.35 -4.41 3.13
N TYR A 112 -7.17 -4.35 2.09
CA TYR A 112 -8.59 -4.01 2.16
C TYR A 112 -9.34 -4.58 0.95
N GLN A 113 -10.65 -4.67 1.06
CA GLN A 113 -11.53 -5.05 -0.05
C GLN A 113 -11.98 -3.81 -0.82
N ARG A 114 -11.85 -3.90 -2.14
CA ARG A 114 -12.33 -2.88 -3.08
C ARG A 114 -13.51 -3.44 -3.87
N GLU A 115 -14.62 -2.70 -3.86
CA GLU A 115 -15.79 -3.04 -4.65
C GLU A 115 -15.92 -2.10 -5.85
N TYR A 116 -16.19 -2.69 -7.03
CA TYR A 116 -16.53 -1.94 -8.21
C TYR A 116 -17.44 -2.75 -9.14
N ASN A 117 -18.57 -2.15 -9.55
CA ASN A 117 -19.57 -2.80 -10.39
C ASN A 117 -20.06 -4.16 -9.88
N GLY A 118 -20.04 -4.38 -8.56
CA GLY A 118 -20.44 -5.64 -7.93
C GLY A 118 -19.36 -6.71 -7.90
N GLU A 119 -18.14 -6.42 -8.36
CA GLU A 119 -16.97 -7.28 -8.19
C GLU A 119 -16.15 -6.79 -6.98
N VAL A 120 -15.70 -7.73 -6.16
CA VAL A 120 -14.90 -7.47 -4.97
C VAL A 120 -13.50 -8.06 -5.15
N ASP A 121 -12.50 -7.21 -5.03
CA ASP A 121 -11.09 -7.57 -5.11
C ASP A 121 -10.35 -7.21 -3.83
N TYR A 122 -9.30 -7.97 -3.49
CA TYR A 122 -8.36 -7.60 -2.44
C TYR A 122 -7.26 -6.71 -2.98
N PHE A 123 -7.16 -5.52 -2.43
CA PHE A 123 -6.11 -4.54 -2.74
C PHE A 123 -5.20 -4.30 -1.55
N GLN A 124 -3.98 -3.93 -1.84
CA GLN A 124 -3.02 -3.47 -0.86
C GLN A 124 -2.56 -2.05 -1.20
N ALA A 125 -2.77 -1.11 -0.27
CA ALA A 125 -2.05 0.15 -0.23
C ALA A 125 -0.74 -0.06 0.52
N CYS A 126 0.39 0.16 -0.15
CA CYS A 126 1.72 -0.03 0.42
C CYS A 126 2.41 1.33 0.57
N PHE A 127 2.82 1.65 1.78
CA PHE A 127 3.52 2.88 2.12
C PHE A 127 4.98 2.58 2.39
N ALA A 128 5.88 3.37 1.83
CA ALA A 128 7.32 3.19 2.04
C ALA A 128 8.02 4.52 2.24
N GLN A 129 8.98 4.55 3.16
CA GLN A 129 9.81 5.72 3.43
C GLN A 129 10.75 5.97 2.25
N ILE A 130 10.86 7.24 1.80
CA ILE A 130 11.79 7.62 0.73
C ILE A 130 13.18 7.91 1.31
N SER A 131 13.22 8.61 2.44
CA SER A 131 14.45 9.09 3.08
C SER A 131 14.23 9.29 4.56
N ASP A 132 15.27 9.11 5.35
CA ASP A 132 15.24 9.43 6.79
C ASP A 132 15.27 10.95 7.07
N GLU A 133 15.56 11.77 6.05
CA GLU A 133 15.69 13.22 6.17
C GLU A 133 14.38 13.99 5.94
N THR A 134 13.38 13.36 5.30
CA THR A 134 12.09 14.00 4.96
C THR A 134 10.93 13.14 5.41
N ASP A 135 9.76 13.76 5.60
CA ASP A 135 8.51 13.07 5.87
C ASP A 135 7.76 12.67 4.58
N ASP A 136 8.45 12.74 3.42
CA ASP A 136 7.92 12.26 2.14
C ASP A 136 7.86 10.73 2.13
N PHE A 137 6.83 10.18 1.49
CA PHE A 137 6.69 8.74 1.35
C PHE A 137 6.11 8.32 0.00
N VAL A 138 6.35 7.08 -0.37
CA VAL A 138 5.74 6.45 -1.55
C VAL A 138 4.46 5.75 -1.13
N LEU A 139 3.42 5.88 -1.96
CA LEU A 139 2.18 5.14 -1.89
C LEU A 139 2.00 4.33 -3.18
N GLY A 140 1.94 3.01 -3.06
CA GLY A 140 1.64 2.11 -4.18
C GLY A 140 0.36 1.34 -3.94
N PHE A 141 -0.45 1.14 -4.98
CA PHE A 141 -1.63 0.29 -4.96
C PHE A 141 -1.40 -0.96 -5.80
N LYS A 142 -1.68 -2.13 -5.26
CA LYS A 142 -1.61 -3.40 -6.00
C LYS A 142 -2.77 -4.34 -5.68
N LEU A 143 -3.11 -5.18 -6.64
CA LEU A 143 -4.06 -6.29 -6.50
C LEU A 143 -3.35 -7.44 -5.76
N VAL A 144 -4.01 -8.07 -4.78
CA VAL A 144 -3.43 -9.12 -3.94
C VAL A 144 -4.35 -10.33 -3.75
N ASN A 145 -5.30 -10.57 -4.67
CA ASN A 145 -6.24 -11.68 -4.61
C ASN A 145 -5.52 -13.01 -4.39
N ASP A 146 -4.52 -13.32 -5.22
CA ASP A 146 -3.79 -14.60 -5.17
C ASP A 146 -3.10 -14.80 -3.80
N ILE A 147 -2.57 -13.72 -3.21
CA ILE A 147 -1.88 -13.77 -1.92
C ILE A 147 -2.89 -14.09 -0.80
N VAL A 148 -4.04 -13.40 -0.81
CA VAL A 148 -5.09 -13.57 0.20
C VAL A 148 -5.71 -14.96 0.10
N GLU A 149 -5.96 -15.47 -1.12
CA GLU A 149 -6.48 -16.80 -1.34
C GLU A 149 -5.53 -17.88 -0.81
N HIS A 150 -4.25 -17.80 -1.13
CA HIS A 150 -3.22 -18.73 -0.61
C HIS A 150 -3.08 -18.66 0.91
N GLU A 151 -3.20 -17.49 1.53
CA GLU A 151 -3.17 -17.37 2.98
C GLU A 151 -4.41 -18.00 3.63
N LYS A 152 -5.59 -17.82 3.06
CA LYS A 152 -6.82 -18.47 3.53
C LYS A 152 -6.70 -19.99 3.46
N GLU A 153 -6.33 -20.55 2.31
CA GLU A 153 -6.14 -22.00 2.14
C GLU A 153 -5.12 -22.58 3.11
N ARG A 154 -4.06 -21.85 3.41
CA ARG A 154 -3.05 -22.27 4.39
C ARG A 154 -3.60 -22.27 5.81
N ASN A 155 -4.35 -21.24 6.18
CA ASN A 155 -4.95 -21.11 7.49
C ASN A 155 -6.02 -22.19 7.72
N ASP A 156 -6.87 -22.47 6.71
CA ASP A 156 -7.88 -23.52 6.76
C ASP A 156 -7.23 -24.89 6.98
N ARG A 157 -6.14 -25.20 6.26
CA ARG A 157 -5.36 -26.45 6.49
C ARG A 157 -4.78 -26.55 7.90
N LEU A 158 -4.22 -25.47 8.42
CA LEU A 158 -3.68 -25.45 9.79
C LEU A 158 -4.78 -25.66 10.85
N GLU A 159 -5.97 -25.11 10.63
CA GLU A 159 -7.12 -25.31 11.51
C GLU A 159 -7.60 -26.77 11.48
N GLU A 160 -7.70 -27.39 10.29
CA GLU A 160 -8.02 -28.80 10.13
C GLU A 160 -7.00 -29.71 10.83
N GLU A 161 -5.69 -29.46 10.62
CA GLU A 161 -4.62 -30.21 11.30
C GLU A 161 -4.72 -30.10 12.82
N LYS A 162 -4.99 -28.90 13.34
CA LYS A 162 -5.19 -28.65 14.76
C LYS A 162 -6.37 -29.45 15.33
N GLN A 163 -7.51 -29.44 14.62
CA GLN A 163 -8.72 -30.19 15.04
C GLN A 163 -8.46 -31.70 15.06
N ILE A 164 -7.72 -32.25 14.09
CA ILE A 164 -7.32 -33.66 14.06
C ILE A 164 -6.44 -33.98 15.27
N LEU A 165 -5.44 -33.16 15.59
CA LEU A 165 -4.56 -33.37 16.74
C LEU A 165 -5.32 -33.30 18.08
N GLU A 166 -6.27 -32.38 18.22
CA GLU A 166 -7.11 -32.27 19.40
C GLU A 166 -8.03 -33.47 19.56
N SER A 167 -8.61 -33.99 18.47
CA SER A 167 -9.43 -35.22 18.52
C SER A 167 -8.62 -36.46 18.93
N LEU A 168 -7.42 -36.60 18.36
CA LEU A 168 -6.53 -37.71 18.73
C LEU A 168 -6.08 -37.63 20.19
N SER A 169 -5.80 -36.43 20.70
CA SER A 169 -5.39 -36.26 22.10
C SER A 169 -6.54 -36.51 23.08
N SER A 170 -7.78 -36.24 22.72
CA SER A 170 -8.97 -36.54 23.54
C SER A 170 -9.25 -38.07 23.62
N ASP A 171 -9.01 -38.80 22.53
CA ASP A 171 -9.18 -40.26 22.50
C ASP A 171 -8.12 -40.98 23.35
N PHE A 172 -6.89 -40.45 23.45
CA PHE A 172 -5.86 -40.98 24.33
C PHE A 172 -6.10 -40.74 25.82
N THR A 173 -6.84 -39.67 26.19
CA THR A 173 -7.16 -39.40 27.62
C THR A 173 -8.34 -40.22 28.14
N ALA A 174 -9.11 -40.86 27.29
CA ALA A 174 -10.28 -41.67 27.65
C ALA A 174 -9.93 -43.15 27.97
N ILE A 175 -8.63 -43.53 27.93
CA ILE A 175 -8.20 -44.95 28.11
C ILE A 175 -7.56 -45.21 29.50
N TYR A 176 -7.65 -44.24 30.45
CA TYR A 176 -7.19 -44.47 31.85
C TYR A 176 -8.31 -44.29 32.85
#